data_45a1d7e9cc81fab6f34f09c37ad927e7
#
_entry.id   45a1d7e9cc81fab6f34f09c37ad927e7
#
_cell.length_a   1.000
_cell.length_b   1.000
_cell.length_c   1.000
_cell.angle_alpha   90.00
_cell.angle_beta   90.00
_cell.angle_gamma   90.00
#
_symmetry.space_group_name_H-M   'P 1'
#
loop_
_entity.id
_entity.type
_entity.pdbx_description
1 polymer ?
#
loop_
_entity_poly.entity_id
_entity_poly.type
_entity_poly.pdbx_seq_one_letter_code
_entity_poly.pdbx_strand_id
1 'polypeptide(L)' 'MSDVITVNASGLSCPQPVMLTKKALAGLESGHVEVLVDTATSRNNVSRFAVNKGWNVEVEERDEGGYKLILEK' A
#
# COMPACT_ATOMS: atom_id res chain seq x y z
N MET A 1 -7.25 20.32 0.01
CA MET A 1 -7.99 19.07 -0.13
C MET A 1 -7.01 17.93 -0.24
N SER A 2 -7.23 16.90 0.55
CA SER A 2 -6.39 15.73 0.51
C SER A 2 -6.95 14.74 -0.50
N ASP A 3 -6.17 14.44 -1.51
CA ASP A 3 -6.53 13.41 -2.46
C ASP A 3 -6.04 12.07 -1.92
N VAL A 4 -6.98 11.16 -1.71
CA VAL A 4 -6.63 9.81 -1.28
C VAL A 4 -6.50 8.95 -2.54
N ILE A 5 -5.32 8.36 -2.70
CA ILE A 5 -5.05 7.47 -3.82
C ILE A 5 -5.29 6.04 -3.34
N THR A 6 -6.13 5.31 -4.03
CA THR A 6 -6.38 3.91 -3.71
C THR A 6 -5.73 3.02 -4.76
N VAL A 7 -4.89 2.10 -4.30
CA VAL A 7 -4.21 1.14 -5.17
C VAL A 7 -4.82 -0.24 -4.91
N ASN A 8 -5.49 -0.80 -5.90
CA ASN A 8 -6.05 -2.13 -5.77
C ASN A 8 -5.06 -3.15 -6.31
N ALA A 9 -4.35 -3.80 -5.40
CA ALA A 9 -3.38 -4.83 -5.74
C ALA A 9 -3.87 -6.23 -5.37
N SER A 10 -5.16 -6.37 -5.09
CA SER A 10 -5.75 -7.67 -4.78
C SER A 10 -5.66 -8.59 -6.00
N GLY A 11 -5.36 -9.85 -5.77
CA GLY A 11 -5.25 -10.83 -6.84
C GLY A 11 -3.93 -10.80 -7.59
N LEU A 12 -3.03 -9.88 -7.25
CA LEU A 12 -1.73 -9.78 -7.87
C LEU A 12 -0.69 -10.48 -7.01
N SER A 13 0.25 -11.14 -7.66
CA SER A 13 1.34 -11.79 -6.95
C SER A 13 2.54 -10.87 -6.86
N CYS A 14 3.34 -11.07 -5.80
CA CYS A 14 4.59 -10.34 -5.61
C CYS A 14 5.50 -10.58 -6.83
N PRO A 15 6.17 -9.52 -7.39
CA PRO A 15 6.36 -8.20 -6.79
C PRO A 15 5.37 -7.12 -7.25
N GLN A 16 4.29 -7.48 -7.94
CA GLN A 16 3.37 -6.51 -8.51
C GLN A 16 2.76 -5.54 -7.50
N PRO A 17 2.29 -5.98 -6.31
CA PRO A 17 1.77 -5.03 -5.34
C PRO A 17 2.78 -3.96 -4.95
N VAL A 18 4.04 -4.34 -4.78
CA VAL A 18 5.10 -3.39 -4.45
C VAL A 18 5.36 -2.43 -5.60
N MET A 19 5.32 -2.92 -6.83
CA MET A 19 5.52 -2.08 -8.01
C MET A 19 4.41 -1.06 -8.17
N LEU A 20 3.17 -1.47 -7.93
CA LEU A 20 2.03 -0.54 -7.99
C LEU A 20 2.13 0.52 -6.90
N THR A 21 2.54 0.11 -5.71
CA THR A 21 2.75 1.05 -4.60
C THR A 21 3.85 2.04 -4.96
N LYS A 22 4.95 1.56 -5.51
CA LYS A 22 6.03 2.43 -5.95
C LYS A 22 5.55 3.47 -6.96
N LYS A 23 4.74 3.04 -7.92
CA LYS A 23 4.16 3.94 -8.90
C LYS A 23 3.26 4.98 -8.27
N ALA A 24 2.42 4.56 -7.33
CA ALA A 24 1.52 5.46 -6.65
C ALA A 24 2.25 6.51 -5.80
N LEU A 25 3.36 6.11 -5.19
CA LEU A 25 4.15 7.01 -4.35
C LEU A 25 5.13 7.87 -5.16
N ALA A 26 5.40 7.50 -6.41
CA ALA A 26 6.32 8.26 -7.26
C ALA A 26 5.76 9.66 -7.49
N GLY A 27 6.56 10.67 -7.23
CA GLY A 27 6.14 12.04 -7.40
C GLY A 27 5.36 12.61 -6.23
N LEU A 28 5.06 11.80 -5.20
CA LEU A 28 4.40 12.28 -4.01
C LEU A 28 5.44 12.51 -2.90
N GLU A 29 5.47 13.72 -2.38
CA GLU A 29 6.34 14.03 -1.24
C GLU A 29 5.61 13.75 0.07
N SER A 30 4.29 13.84 0.04
CA SER A 30 3.44 13.58 1.18
C SER A 30 2.03 13.26 0.69
N GLY A 31 1.19 12.77 1.57
CA GLY A 31 -0.19 12.49 1.22
C GLY A 31 -0.72 11.26 1.93
N HIS A 32 -1.76 10.71 1.35
CA HIS A 32 -2.46 9.55 1.90
C HIS A 32 -2.72 8.56 0.76
N VAL A 33 -2.21 7.35 0.91
CA VAL A 33 -2.39 6.30 -0.09
C VAL A 33 -2.90 5.05 0.61
N GLU A 34 -3.89 4.40 0.02
CA GLU A 34 -4.42 3.14 0.52
C GLU A 34 -4.10 2.05 -0.47
N VAL A 35 -3.52 0.97 0.00
CA VAL A 35 -3.14 -0.17 -0.84
C VAL A 35 -3.91 -1.40 -0.38
N LEU A 36 -4.59 -2.05 -1.30
CA LEU A 36 -5.38 -3.25 -1.02
C LEU A 36 -4.60 -4.46 -1.52
N VAL A 37 -4.35 -5.41 -0.63
CA VAL A 37 -3.68 -6.67 -0.98
C VAL A 37 -4.47 -7.83 -0.39
N ASP A 38 -4.25 -9.04 -0.91
CA ASP A 38 -4.99 -10.19 -0.46
C ASP A 38 -4.14 -11.27 0.20
N THR A 39 -2.84 -11.04 0.36
CA THR A 39 -1.96 -12.00 1.04
C THR A 39 -1.11 -11.31 2.09
N ALA A 40 -0.71 -12.07 3.11
CA ALA A 40 0.19 -11.55 4.15
C ALA A 40 1.57 -11.23 3.58
N THR A 41 2.01 -11.98 2.59
CA THR A 41 3.30 -11.73 1.94
C THR A 41 3.30 -10.37 1.24
N SER A 42 2.24 -10.08 0.47
CA SER A 42 2.11 -8.78 -0.20
C SER A 42 2.02 -7.66 0.82
N ARG A 43 1.23 -7.86 1.88
CA ARG A 43 1.14 -6.89 2.97
C ARG A 43 2.52 -6.54 3.52
N ASN A 44 3.30 -7.55 3.84
CA ASN A 44 4.63 -7.33 4.44
C ASN A 44 5.57 -6.63 3.47
N ASN A 45 5.54 -7.01 2.20
CA ASN A 45 6.41 -6.42 1.20
C ASN A 45 6.07 -4.94 0.96
N VAL A 46 4.79 -4.62 0.84
CA VAL A 46 4.36 -3.24 0.63
C VAL A 46 4.67 -2.40 1.87
N SER A 47 4.42 -2.93 3.06
CA SER A 47 4.72 -2.23 4.31
C SER A 47 6.20 -1.89 4.40
N ARG A 48 7.06 -2.86 4.12
CA ARG A 48 8.51 -2.66 4.16
C ARG A 48 8.94 -1.60 3.17
N PHE A 49 8.41 -1.66 1.96
CA PHE A 49 8.75 -0.68 0.93
C PHE A 49 8.36 0.74 1.37
N ALA A 50 7.14 0.90 1.88
CA ALA A 50 6.66 2.21 2.30
C ALA A 50 7.47 2.78 3.46
N VAL A 51 7.78 1.95 4.46
CA VAL A 51 8.60 2.38 5.59
C VAL A 51 9.98 2.82 5.12
N ASN A 52 10.57 2.10 4.16
CA ASN A 52 11.87 2.47 3.61
C ASN A 52 11.83 3.80 2.88
N LYS A 53 10.67 4.21 2.41
CA LYS A 53 10.48 5.50 1.74
C LYS A 53 10.11 6.62 2.71
N GLY A 54 10.03 6.32 3.99
CA GLY A 54 9.73 7.31 5.01
C GLY A 54 8.24 7.50 5.26
N TRP A 55 7.41 6.59 4.78
CA TRP A 55 5.97 6.67 4.99
C TRP A 55 5.57 5.91 6.24
N ASN A 56 4.51 6.38 6.90
CA ASN A 56 3.89 5.66 8.01
C ASN A 56 2.91 4.66 7.43
N VAL A 57 2.87 3.47 8.02
CA VAL A 57 2.02 2.38 7.51
C VAL A 57 1.12 1.87 8.62
N GLU A 58 -0.18 1.82 8.34
CA GLU A 58 -1.14 1.12 9.18
C GLU A 58 -1.73 -0.02 8.38
N VAL A 59 -1.95 -1.15 9.04
CA VAL A 59 -2.52 -2.32 8.39
C VAL A 59 -3.85 -2.65 9.03
N GLU A 60 -4.88 -2.83 8.21
CA GLU A 60 -6.19 -3.26 8.65
C GLU A 60 -6.56 -4.54 7.93
N GLU A 61 -7.17 -5.48 8.65
CA GLU A 61 -7.71 -6.67 8.03
C GLU A 61 -9.07 -6.35 7.42
N ARG A 62 -9.33 -6.94 6.26
CA ARG A 62 -10.59 -6.74 5.56
C ARG A 62 -11.52 -7.91 5.81
N ASP A 63 -12.81 -7.63 6.01
CA ASP A 63 -13.82 -8.66 6.22
C ASP A 63 -13.93 -9.64 5.05
N GLU A 64 -13.62 -9.16 3.86
CA GLU A 64 -13.66 -9.96 2.64
C GLU A 64 -12.42 -10.84 2.47
N GLY A 65 -11.49 -10.72 3.39
CA GLY A 65 -10.17 -11.33 3.27
C GLY A 65 -9.16 -10.32 2.73
N GLY A 66 -7.91 -10.53 3.04
CA GLY A 66 -6.85 -9.62 2.62
C GLY A 66 -6.65 -8.50 3.61
N TYR A 67 -5.90 -7.50 3.16
CA TYR A 67 -5.44 -6.42 4.03
C TYR A 67 -5.52 -5.08 3.32
N LYS A 68 -5.72 -4.03 4.10
CA LYS A 68 -5.68 -2.67 3.61
C LYS A 68 -4.53 -1.97 4.31
N LEU A 69 -3.60 -1.44 3.55
CA LEU A 69 -2.48 -0.69 4.09
C LEU A 69 -2.74 0.79 3.87
N ILE A 70 -2.63 1.55 4.95
CA ILE A 70 -2.84 2.99 4.90
C ILE A 70 -1.47 3.63 5.03
N LEU A 71 -1.04 4.31 3.99
CA LEU A 71 0.26 4.95 3.92
C LEU A 71 0.08 6.45 4.04
N GLU A 72 0.75 7.05 5.02
CA GLU A 72 0.67 8.49 5.23
C GLU A 72 2.06 9.09 5.38
N LYS A 73 2.21 10.27 4.85
CA LYS A 73 3.47 11.01 5.01
C LYS A 73 3.24 12.52 5.09
#